data_147f1890d6e9c2a4c7e044d7e775648c
#
_entry.id   147f1890d6e9c2a4c7e044d7e775648c
#
_cell.length_a   1.000
_cell.length_b   1.000
_cell.length_c   1.000
_cell.angle_alpha   90.00
_cell.angle_beta   90.00
_cell.angle_gamma   90.00
#
_symmetry.space_group_name_H-M   'P 1'
#
loop_
_entity.id
_entity.type
_entity.pdbx_description
1 polymer ?
#
loop_
_entity_poly.entity_id
_entity_poly.type
_entity_poly.pdbx_seq_one_letter_code
_entity_poly.pdbx_strand_id
1 'polypeptide(L)'
;MWKRAVRILARFNWMTNPESSLDTAPAYGRLKQGLIAVLALLVSAAVFPSAAQQRQAPDSRAQMQLSFAEVVKKSAPAVTNIFAKRVVRTELRPPLFNDPLMQRFFGENYSGQFMPRERVQNTLGSGVLVRPDGIIVTNNHVIENTTGIRVVLSDRREFDAEILLNDPHTDLAVLKIQTGGEALPVLEFADSDNAEVGDIVLAIGNPFGVGQTVTSGIVSATARTQGGVSDYQFFIQTDAAINPGNSGGALIGVDGRLIGVNTAIFSRSGGSIGIGFAIPSNMVKQVVDSALAGGVVVRPWLGASGQAVTQDISQGLGLARPAGVLISNIYPDGPADQAGLRVGDVILAVGGREITDPESLRYRIATAKLGTKIEMDVWRDGRNISLEMGLAPAPETPPRNLTVLKGNQPLTGITIANLSPAYAEELSLNPDLTGVIISEMPAQSPAARMGLRPGDILLAIGPEKVKLVKDVVRLTQAERAVWEFRIRRGDQILSLRIGS
;
A
#
# COMPACT_ATOMS: atom_id res chain seq x y z
N MET A 1 39.57 -1.35 -10.91
CA MET A 1 40.00 -2.22 -9.81
C MET A 1 40.83 -3.44 -10.21
N TRP A 2 41.04 -3.72 -11.48
CA TRP A 2 41.76 -4.93 -11.95
C TRP A 2 43.28 -4.79 -11.95
N LYS A 3 43.85 -3.59 -11.89
CA LYS A 3 45.31 -3.37 -11.88
C LYS A 3 46.00 -3.50 -10.51
N ARG A 4 45.26 -3.73 -9.40
CA ARG A 4 45.86 -3.95 -8.06
C ARG A 4 46.00 -5.40 -7.62
N ALA A 5 45.25 -6.33 -8.23
CA ALA A 5 45.32 -7.75 -7.89
C ALA A 5 46.54 -8.49 -8.51
N VAL A 6 47.09 -7.98 -9.59
CA VAL A 6 48.23 -8.61 -10.31
C VAL A 6 49.58 -8.31 -9.67
N ARG A 7 49.67 -7.30 -8.78
CA ARG A 7 50.97 -6.92 -8.15
C ARG A 7 51.29 -7.65 -6.83
N ILE A 8 50.42 -8.50 -6.29
CA ILE A 8 50.65 -9.20 -5.04
C ILE A 8 51.21 -10.62 -5.29
N LEU A 9 51.06 -11.18 -6.50
CA LEU A 9 51.58 -12.51 -6.86
C LEU A 9 53.00 -12.50 -7.44
N ALA A 10 53.65 -11.33 -7.64
CA ALA A 10 54.98 -11.21 -8.23
C ALA A 10 56.10 -11.02 -7.20
N ARG A 11 55.88 -11.22 -5.89
CA ARG A 11 56.93 -11.00 -4.87
C ARG A 11 57.32 -12.23 -4.07
N PHE A 12 57.05 -13.46 -4.55
CA PHE A 12 57.57 -14.67 -3.92
C PHE A 12 58.30 -15.50 -4.98
N ASN A 13 59.43 -15.00 -5.43
CA ASN A 13 60.42 -15.80 -6.15
C ASN A 13 61.80 -15.24 -5.85
N TRP A 14 62.45 -15.75 -4.83
CA TRP A 14 63.88 -15.64 -4.62
C TRP A 14 64.39 -16.68 -3.61
N MET A 15 65.42 -17.33 -4.05
CA MET A 15 66.38 -18.17 -3.31
C MET A 15 65.98 -19.64 -3.09
N THR A 16 66.57 -20.46 -3.95
CA THR A 16 67.48 -21.51 -3.45
C THR A 16 68.36 -22.02 -4.60
N ASN A 17 69.65 -21.99 -4.35
CA ASN A 17 70.72 -22.55 -5.15
C ASN A 17 70.78 -24.08 -4.92
N PRO A 18 71.36 -24.88 -5.88
CA PRO A 18 71.27 -26.31 -5.88
C PRO A 18 72.47 -26.95 -5.17
N GLU A 19 72.25 -28.01 -4.46
CA GLU A 19 73.18 -29.19 -4.44
C GLU A 19 72.62 -30.33 -3.56
N SER A 20 72.66 -31.50 -4.19
CA SER A 20 72.87 -32.84 -3.61
C SER A 20 71.69 -33.61 -2.93
N SER A 21 71.52 -34.77 -3.51
CA SER A 21 71.20 -36.09 -2.95
C SER A 21 69.75 -36.49 -2.70
N LEU A 22 69.33 -37.37 -3.57
CA LEU A 22 68.56 -38.59 -3.39
C LEU A 22 67.74 -38.80 -2.11
N ASP A 23 66.54 -39.21 -2.39
CA ASP A 23 65.68 -40.15 -1.69
C ASP A 23 64.48 -39.60 -0.88
N THR A 24 63.39 -40.29 -1.22
CA THR A 24 62.11 -40.39 -0.50
C THR A 24 61.18 -39.15 -0.56
N ALA A 25 60.27 -39.14 -1.58
CA ALA A 25 59.12 -38.30 -1.62
C ALA A 25 57.98 -38.86 -0.76
N PRO A 26 57.53 -38.19 0.28
CA PRO A 26 56.28 -38.55 0.93
C PRO A 26 55.09 -37.98 0.16
N ALA A 27 54.01 -38.75 0.08
CA ALA A 27 52.74 -38.53 -0.63
C ALA A 27 51.97 -37.24 -0.31
N TYR A 28 52.52 -36.35 0.52
CA TYR A 28 51.88 -35.11 0.99
C TYR A 28 51.87 -33.97 -0.04
N GLY A 29 52.71 -33.96 -1.05
CA GLY A 29 52.75 -32.90 -2.07
C GLY A 29 51.57 -32.96 -3.05
N ARG A 30 51.13 -34.15 -3.40
CA ARG A 30 50.00 -34.36 -4.32
C ARG A 30 48.62 -34.04 -3.70
N LEU A 31 48.47 -34.22 -2.38
CA LEU A 31 47.24 -33.85 -1.67
C LEU A 31 47.04 -32.34 -1.59
N LYS A 32 48.12 -31.55 -1.39
CA LYS A 32 48.02 -30.08 -1.33
C LYS A 32 47.72 -29.46 -2.72
N GLN A 33 48.28 -29.99 -3.79
CA GLN A 33 47.99 -29.54 -5.15
C GLN A 33 46.56 -29.90 -5.58
N GLY A 34 46.05 -31.10 -5.18
CA GLY A 34 44.66 -31.47 -5.40
C GLY A 34 43.68 -30.60 -4.60
N LEU A 35 44.00 -30.26 -3.35
CA LEU A 35 43.15 -29.40 -2.53
C LEU A 35 43.09 -27.97 -3.03
N ILE A 36 44.20 -27.42 -3.52
CA ILE A 36 44.25 -26.07 -4.13
C ILE A 36 43.48 -26.04 -5.46
N ALA A 37 43.57 -27.09 -6.29
CA ALA A 37 42.83 -27.21 -7.52
C ALA A 37 41.30 -27.35 -7.29
N VAL A 38 40.88 -28.14 -6.28
CA VAL A 38 39.48 -28.28 -5.88
C VAL A 38 38.93 -26.96 -5.27
N LEU A 39 39.73 -26.27 -4.45
CA LEU A 39 39.36 -24.96 -3.91
C LEU A 39 39.23 -23.88 -4.99
N ALA A 40 40.14 -23.91 -5.99
CA ALA A 40 40.08 -23.01 -7.16
C ALA A 40 38.87 -23.31 -8.05
N LEU A 41 38.50 -24.61 -8.20
CA LEU A 41 37.28 -25.01 -8.92
C LEU A 41 36.00 -24.61 -8.16
N LEU A 42 35.98 -24.73 -6.84
CA LEU A 42 34.85 -24.32 -6.00
C LEU A 42 34.68 -22.81 -5.95
N VAL A 43 35.76 -22.06 -5.96
CA VAL A 43 35.72 -20.58 -6.05
C VAL A 43 35.28 -20.12 -7.43
N SER A 44 35.63 -20.84 -8.50
CA SER A 44 35.17 -20.51 -9.88
C SER A 44 33.69 -20.86 -10.08
N ALA A 45 33.15 -21.84 -9.36
CA ALA A 45 31.73 -22.18 -9.42
C ALA A 45 30.82 -21.21 -8.60
N ALA A 46 31.40 -20.40 -7.69
CA ALA A 46 30.67 -19.47 -6.85
C ALA A 46 30.49 -18.08 -7.47
N VAL A 47 31.07 -17.80 -8.66
CA VAL A 47 30.95 -16.52 -9.38
C VAL A 47 30.29 -16.76 -10.73
N PHE A 48 29.14 -17.43 -10.75
CA PHE A 48 28.19 -17.16 -11.82
C PHE A 48 27.44 -15.89 -11.41
N PRO A 49 27.58 -14.76 -12.13
CA PRO A 49 26.61 -13.70 -12.00
C PRO A 49 25.28 -14.36 -12.30
N SER A 50 24.34 -14.24 -11.37
CA SER A 50 22.92 -14.49 -11.67
C SER A 50 22.67 -13.72 -12.96
N ALA A 51 22.49 -14.43 -14.07
CA ALA A 51 22.17 -13.80 -15.34
C ALA A 51 20.83 -13.11 -15.13
N ALA A 52 20.89 -11.82 -14.80
CA ALA A 52 19.74 -10.96 -14.94
C ALA A 52 19.26 -11.22 -16.36
N GLN A 53 18.07 -11.76 -16.49
CA GLN A 53 17.47 -12.10 -17.77
C GLN A 53 17.47 -10.82 -18.60
N GLN A 54 18.41 -10.69 -19.54
CA GLN A 54 18.50 -9.50 -20.39
C GLN A 54 17.20 -9.43 -21.18
N ARG A 55 16.43 -8.38 -20.96
CA ARG A 55 15.27 -8.06 -21.77
C ARG A 55 15.75 -7.84 -23.21
N GLN A 56 15.26 -8.66 -24.11
CA GLN A 56 15.57 -8.54 -25.54
C GLN A 56 14.27 -8.21 -26.29
N ALA A 57 14.35 -7.23 -27.17
CA ALA A 57 13.28 -7.01 -28.13
C ALA A 57 13.16 -8.25 -29.04
N PRO A 58 11.94 -8.63 -29.48
CA PRO A 58 11.76 -9.74 -30.40
C PRO A 58 12.51 -9.48 -31.70
N ASP A 59 13.48 -10.34 -32.07
CA ASP A 59 14.30 -10.21 -33.28
C ASP A 59 13.58 -10.72 -34.54
N SER A 60 12.43 -11.39 -34.38
CA SER A 60 11.70 -11.97 -35.50
C SER A 60 10.21 -12.08 -35.25
N ARG A 61 9.40 -12.17 -36.32
CA ARG A 61 7.96 -12.50 -36.25
C ARG A 61 7.69 -13.85 -35.54
N ALA A 62 8.60 -14.80 -35.65
CA ALA A 62 8.49 -16.11 -35.02
C ALA A 62 8.56 -16.01 -33.49
N GLN A 63 9.38 -15.11 -32.94
CA GLN A 63 9.43 -14.86 -31.49
C GLN A 63 8.16 -14.18 -30.98
N MET A 64 7.51 -13.34 -31.79
CA MET A 64 6.21 -12.72 -31.45
C MET A 64 5.04 -13.70 -31.54
N GLN A 65 5.21 -14.86 -32.16
CA GLN A 65 4.18 -15.90 -32.27
C GLN A 65 4.24 -16.95 -31.14
N LEU A 66 5.14 -16.81 -30.16
CA LEU A 66 5.21 -17.73 -29.03
C LEU A 66 3.94 -17.63 -28.18
N SER A 67 3.45 -18.80 -27.78
CA SER A 67 2.24 -18.91 -26.94
C SER A 67 2.56 -18.69 -25.47
N PHE A 68 1.71 -17.95 -24.75
CA PHE A 68 1.77 -17.81 -23.30
C PHE A 68 1.14 -19.00 -22.55
N ALA A 69 0.68 -20.04 -23.26
CA ALA A 69 -0.06 -21.16 -22.68
C ALA A 69 0.71 -21.85 -21.55
N GLU A 70 2.02 -22.02 -21.66
CA GLU A 70 2.82 -22.67 -20.62
C GLU A 70 2.90 -21.81 -19.35
N VAL A 71 3.07 -20.50 -19.48
CA VAL A 71 3.05 -19.55 -18.35
C VAL A 71 1.67 -19.60 -17.67
N VAL A 72 0.59 -19.58 -18.47
CA VAL A 72 -0.77 -19.63 -17.95
C VAL A 72 -1.04 -20.97 -17.24
N LYS A 73 -0.67 -22.11 -17.80
CA LYS A 73 -0.84 -23.42 -17.16
C LYS A 73 -0.17 -23.49 -15.77
N LYS A 74 1.00 -22.86 -15.63
CA LYS A 74 1.74 -22.82 -14.38
C LYS A 74 1.09 -21.88 -13.35
N SER A 75 0.62 -20.72 -13.80
CA SER A 75 0.22 -19.60 -12.93
C SER A 75 -1.28 -19.62 -12.60
N ALA A 76 -2.12 -20.00 -13.55
CA ALA A 76 -3.57 -19.96 -13.39
C ALA A 76 -4.09 -20.81 -12.20
N PRO A 77 -3.53 -21.99 -11.86
CA PRO A 77 -4.00 -22.75 -10.71
C PRO A 77 -3.96 -22.00 -9.38
N ALA A 78 -3.10 -20.99 -9.24
CA ALA A 78 -3.02 -20.16 -8.04
C ALA A 78 -4.02 -19.00 -8.00
N VAL A 79 -4.79 -18.77 -9.09
CA VAL A 79 -5.82 -17.73 -9.13
C VAL A 79 -7.17 -18.34 -8.80
N THR A 80 -7.82 -17.79 -7.77
CA THR A 80 -9.07 -18.29 -7.20
C THR A 80 -10.24 -17.37 -7.55
N ASN A 81 -11.47 -17.88 -7.39
CA ASN A 81 -12.67 -17.05 -7.36
C ASN A 81 -13.07 -16.77 -5.91
N ILE A 82 -13.53 -15.55 -5.64
CA ILE A 82 -14.02 -15.12 -4.33
C ILE A 82 -15.49 -14.78 -4.43
N PHE A 83 -16.31 -15.50 -3.67
CA PHE A 83 -17.72 -15.21 -3.44
C PHE A 83 -17.87 -14.56 -2.06
N ALA A 84 -18.31 -13.32 -2.03
CA ALA A 84 -18.56 -12.62 -0.79
C ALA A 84 -20.06 -12.29 -0.68
N LYS A 85 -20.69 -12.70 0.43
CA LYS A 85 -22.12 -12.47 0.70
C LYS A 85 -22.28 -11.14 1.44
N ARG A 86 -23.01 -10.21 0.83
CA ARG A 86 -23.36 -8.92 1.44
C ARG A 86 -24.86 -8.89 1.72
N VAL A 87 -25.25 -8.59 2.97
CA VAL A 87 -26.64 -8.33 3.32
C VAL A 87 -26.91 -6.83 3.20
N VAL A 88 -27.63 -6.43 2.18
CA VAL A 88 -28.04 -5.04 1.99
C VAL A 88 -29.45 -4.88 2.58
N ARG A 89 -29.58 -4.07 3.63
CA ARG A 89 -30.87 -3.64 4.13
C ARG A 89 -31.36 -2.46 3.30
N THR A 90 -32.33 -2.69 2.43
CA THR A 90 -32.92 -1.63 1.62
C THR A 90 -34.21 -1.18 2.31
N GLU A 91 -34.25 0.06 2.80
CA GLU A 91 -35.51 0.71 3.13
C GLU A 91 -36.20 1.07 1.83
N LEU A 92 -37.13 0.24 1.38
CA LEU A 92 -37.98 0.56 0.26
C LEU A 92 -39.01 1.60 0.69
N ARG A 93 -38.76 2.88 0.46
CA ARG A 93 -39.80 3.89 0.38
C ARG A 93 -40.43 3.79 -1.02
N PRO A 94 -41.67 3.32 -1.18
CA PRO A 94 -42.32 3.31 -2.46
C PRO A 94 -42.33 4.73 -3.05
N PRO A 95 -42.07 4.91 -4.35
CA PRO A 95 -42.06 6.25 -4.99
C PRO A 95 -43.34 7.07 -4.77
N LEU A 96 -44.45 6.39 -4.50
CA LEU A 96 -45.75 7.02 -4.23
C LEU A 96 -45.77 7.86 -2.94
N PHE A 97 -44.91 7.57 -1.95
CA PHE A 97 -44.83 8.31 -0.69
C PHE A 97 -43.94 9.54 -0.74
N ASN A 98 -43.22 9.78 -1.87
CA ASN A 98 -42.51 11.03 -2.13
C ASN A 98 -43.43 12.10 -2.75
N ASP A 99 -44.69 11.78 -3.06
CA ASP A 99 -45.68 12.73 -3.57
C ASP A 99 -46.20 13.59 -2.40
N PRO A 100 -46.08 14.94 -2.47
CA PRO A 100 -46.56 15.88 -1.45
C PRO A 100 -48.06 15.74 -1.16
N LEU A 101 -48.88 15.29 -2.13
CA LEU A 101 -50.30 15.04 -1.96
C LEU A 101 -50.58 13.82 -1.08
N MET A 102 -49.81 12.74 -1.24
CA MET A 102 -49.95 11.53 -0.44
C MET A 102 -49.52 11.75 1.03
N GLN A 103 -48.48 12.56 1.26
CA GLN A 103 -48.06 12.93 2.62
C GLN A 103 -49.14 13.75 3.35
N ARG A 104 -49.90 14.57 2.61
CA ARG A 104 -50.97 15.40 3.14
C ARG A 104 -52.25 14.61 3.45
N PHE A 105 -52.52 13.49 2.72
CA PHE A 105 -53.72 12.68 2.88
C PHE A 105 -53.58 11.60 3.96
N PHE A 106 -52.41 11.04 4.15
CA PHE A 106 -52.16 9.90 5.07
C PHE A 106 -51.46 10.29 6.36
N GLY A 107 -51.05 11.55 6.55
CA GLY A 107 -50.40 12.07 7.75
C GLY A 107 -49.01 11.50 8.02
N GLU A 108 -48.19 12.23 8.78
CA GLU A 108 -46.82 11.81 9.16
C GLU A 108 -46.78 10.52 10.01
N ASN A 109 -47.91 10.08 10.55
CA ASN A 109 -48.03 8.93 11.46
C ASN A 109 -48.39 7.59 10.77
N TYR A 110 -48.59 7.58 9.44
CA TYR A 110 -48.74 6.32 8.70
C TYR A 110 -47.36 5.77 8.32
N SER A 111 -46.51 5.60 9.30
CA SER A 111 -45.35 4.71 9.23
C SER A 111 -45.85 3.27 9.34
N GLY A 112 -46.56 2.82 8.28
CA GLY A 112 -46.82 1.40 8.11
C GLY A 112 -45.49 0.67 8.26
N GLN A 113 -45.48 -0.38 9.07
CA GLN A 113 -44.33 -1.25 9.29
C GLN A 113 -43.75 -1.72 7.95
N PHE A 114 -42.89 -0.91 7.33
CA PHE A 114 -42.07 -1.36 6.21
C PHE A 114 -41.00 -2.26 6.82
N MET A 115 -41.23 -3.57 6.73
CA MET A 115 -40.19 -4.52 7.08
C MET A 115 -39.00 -4.29 6.17
N PRO A 116 -37.80 -4.01 6.69
CA PRO A 116 -36.62 -3.92 5.88
C PRO A 116 -36.43 -5.25 5.16
N ARG A 117 -36.46 -5.24 3.84
CA ARG A 117 -36.14 -6.43 3.06
C ARG A 117 -34.64 -6.57 3.03
N GLU A 118 -34.13 -7.59 3.69
CA GLU A 118 -32.75 -8.02 3.53
C GLU A 118 -32.58 -8.65 2.15
N ARG A 119 -31.77 -8.04 1.32
CA ARG A 119 -31.37 -8.58 0.02
C ARG A 119 -29.95 -9.08 0.11
N VAL A 120 -29.75 -10.37 -0.08
CA VAL A 120 -28.41 -10.94 -0.21
C VAL A 120 -27.89 -10.59 -1.60
N GLN A 121 -26.82 -9.83 -1.66
CA GLN A 121 -26.06 -9.60 -2.88
C GLN A 121 -24.76 -10.39 -2.78
N ASN A 122 -24.40 -11.09 -3.84
CA ASN A 122 -23.11 -11.74 -3.95
C ASN A 122 -22.17 -10.80 -4.70
N THR A 123 -21.08 -10.44 -4.07
CA THR A 123 -19.95 -9.78 -4.73
C THR A 123 -19.05 -10.87 -5.29
N LEU A 124 -18.59 -10.69 -6.52
CA LEU A 124 -17.70 -11.62 -7.22
C LEU A 124 -16.38 -10.93 -7.49
N GLY A 125 -15.31 -11.59 -7.16
CA GLY A 125 -13.96 -11.16 -7.44
C GLY A 125 -13.01 -12.34 -7.60
N SER A 126 -11.76 -12.03 -7.77
CA SER A 126 -10.65 -12.99 -7.83
C SER A 126 -9.77 -12.89 -6.61
N GLY A 127 -8.93 -13.89 -6.38
CA GLY A 127 -7.88 -13.90 -5.38
C GLY A 127 -6.65 -14.62 -5.88
N VAL A 128 -5.52 -14.40 -5.25
CA VAL A 128 -4.23 -15.00 -5.58
C VAL A 128 -3.70 -15.75 -4.37
N LEU A 129 -3.48 -17.06 -4.52
CA LEU A 129 -2.74 -17.86 -3.55
C LEU A 129 -1.26 -17.46 -3.58
N VAL A 130 -0.76 -16.96 -2.47
CA VAL A 130 0.63 -16.49 -2.32
C VAL A 130 1.46 -17.35 -1.36
N ARG A 131 0.80 -18.27 -0.64
CA ARG A 131 1.46 -19.24 0.23
C ARG A 131 0.75 -20.59 0.17
N PRO A 132 1.53 -21.71 0.21
CA PRO A 132 0.97 -23.06 0.05
C PRO A 132 0.07 -23.48 1.21
N ASP A 133 0.16 -22.82 2.36
CA ASP A 133 -0.69 -23.05 3.53
C ASP A 133 -2.05 -22.35 3.47
N GLY A 134 -2.43 -21.77 2.31
CA GLY A 134 -3.75 -21.21 2.06
C GLY A 134 -3.91 -19.72 2.36
N ILE A 135 -2.84 -18.94 2.25
CA ILE A 135 -2.92 -17.47 2.28
C ILE A 135 -3.27 -16.96 0.89
N ILE A 136 -4.32 -16.15 0.82
CA ILE A 136 -4.87 -15.57 -0.40
C ILE A 136 -4.90 -14.06 -0.26
N VAL A 137 -4.52 -13.36 -1.32
CA VAL A 137 -4.68 -11.91 -1.43
C VAL A 137 -5.80 -11.59 -2.40
N THR A 138 -6.60 -10.59 -2.07
CA THR A 138 -7.64 -10.01 -2.92
C THR A 138 -7.75 -8.51 -2.68
N ASN A 139 -8.68 -7.83 -3.35
CA ASN A 139 -8.97 -6.43 -3.03
C ASN A 139 -9.90 -6.30 -1.82
N ASN A 140 -9.72 -5.23 -1.05
CA ASN A 140 -10.58 -4.91 0.08
C ASN A 140 -12.03 -4.67 -0.35
N HIS A 141 -12.25 -3.94 -1.46
CA HIS A 141 -13.59 -3.65 -1.97
C HIS A 141 -14.38 -4.91 -2.38
N VAL A 142 -13.70 -6.05 -2.68
CA VAL A 142 -14.34 -7.34 -2.99
C VAL A 142 -15.01 -7.94 -1.76
N ILE A 143 -14.40 -7.75 -0.57
CA ILE A 143 -14.86 -8.36 0.69
C ILE A 143 -15.48 -7.36 1.68
N GLU A 144 -15.50 -6.09 1.33
CA GLU A 144 -16.01 -5.03 2.20
C GLU A 144 -17.51 -5.21 2.50
N ASN A 145 -17.88 -5.06 3.78
CA ASN A 145 -19.26 -5.21 4.30
C ASN A 145 -19.88 -6.59 4.02
N THR A 146 -19.09 -7.66 3.96
CA THR A 146 -19.56 -9.02 3.74
C THR A 146 -19.76 -9.77 5.06
N THR A 147 -20.70 -10.74 5.06
CA THR A 147 -21.03 -11.59 6.20
C THR A 147 -20.42 -12.99 6.12
N GLY A 148 -19.86 -13.35 4.98
CA GLY A 148 -19.19 -14.63 4.75
C GLY A 148 -18.46 -14.63 3.41
N ILE A 149 -17.30 -15.25 3.40
CA ILE A 149 -16.43 -15.31 2.23
C ILE A 149 -16.19 -16.78 1.89
N ARG A 150 -16.41 -17.13 0.63
CA ARG A 150 -16.10 -18.45 0.09
C ARG A 150 -15.11 -18.31 -1.06
N VAL A 151 -14.06 -19.10 -1.00
CA VAL A 151 -13.02 -19.20 -2.02
C VAL A 151 -13.24 -20.48 -2.82
N VAL A 152 -13.22 -20.37 -4.15
CA VAL A 152 -13.30 -21.51 -5.07
C VAL A 152 -12.01 -21.58 -5.86
N LEU A 153 -11.29 -22.69 -5.73
CA LEU A 153 -10.05 -22.94 -6.45
C LEU A 153 -10.30 -23.27 -7.93
N SER A 154 -9.25 -23.29 -8.72
CA SER A 154 -9.31 -23.64 -10.15
C SER A 154 -9.81 -25.07 -10.42
N ASP A 155 -9.60 -25.98 -9.48
CA ASP A 155 -10.09 -27.37 -9.52
C ASP A 155 -11.51 -27.54 -8.95
N ARG A 156 -12.20 -26.43 -8.64
CA ARG A 156 -13.56 -26.33 -8.12
C ARG A 156 -13.74 -26.73 -6.66
N ARG A 157 -12.68 -26.95 -5.90
CA ARG A 157 -12.80 -27.10 -4.44
C ARG A 157 -13.20 -25.79 -3.82
N GLU A 158 -14.08 -25.86 -2.83
CA GLU A 158 -14.63 -24.70 -2.12
C GLU A 158 -14.15 -24.69 -0.67
N PHE A 159 -13.79 -23.52 -0.19
CA PHE A 159 -13.34 -23.29 1.18
C PHE A 159 -14.00 -22.04 1.75
N ASP A 160 -14.43 -22.11 3.01
CA ASP A 160 -14.77 -20.90 3.74
C ASP A 160 -13.46 -20.19 4.12
N ALA A 161 -13.42 -18.87 4.01
CA ALA A 161 -12.23 -18.07 4.25
C ALA A 161 -12.43 -17.14 5.44
N GLU A 162 -11.38 -17.00 6.23
CA GLU A 162 -11.27 -16.03 7.32
C GLU A 162 -10.46 -14.82 6.86
N ILE A 163 -10.87 -13.61 7.28
CA ILE A 163 -10.12 -12.39 7.03
C ILE A 163 -9.01 -12.31 8.08
N LEU A 164 -7.74 -12.39 7.64
CA LEU A 164 -6.59 -12.12 8.52
C LEU A 164 -6.33 -10.63 8.65
N LEU A 165 -6.50 -9.90 7.56
CA LEU A 165 -6.30 -8.46 7.50
C LEU A 165 -7.10 -7.87 6.33
N ASN A 166 -7.70 -6.71 6.55
CA ASN A 166 -8.19 -5.84 5.49
C ASN A 166 -7.52 -4.47 5.61
N ASP A 167 -7.07 -3.95 4.47
CA ASP A 167 -6.38 -2.67 4.38
C ASP A 167 -7.05 -1.78 3.32
N PRO A 168 -8.01 -0.95 3.74
CA PRO A 168 -8.69 -0.01 2.84
C PRO A 168 -7.75 0.98 2.18
N HIS A 169 -6.64 1.33 2.85
CA HIS A 169 -5.67 2.32 2.34
C HIS A 169 -4.96 1.87 1.06
N THR A 170 -4.73 0.55 0.91
CA THR A 170 -4.13 -0.01 -0.31
C THR A 170 -5.13 -0.76 -1.17
N ASP A 171 -6.39 -0.87 -0.75
CA ASP A 171 -7.41 -1.72 -1.36
C ASP A 171 -7.00 -3.19 -1.40
N LEU A 172 -6.32 -3.69 -0.37
CA LEU A 172 -5.91 -5.08 -0.24
C LEU A 172 -6.58 -5.77 0.95
N ALA A 173 -6.81 -7.06 0.80
CA ALA A 173 -7.21 -7.94 1.90
C ALA A 173 -6.46 -9.27 1.84
N VAL A 174 -6.15 -9.81 3.01
CA VAL A 174 -5.50 -11.11 3.17
C VAL A 174 -6.46 -12.07 3.83
N LEU A 175 -6.70 -13.18 3.15
CA LEU A 175 -7.60 -14.24 3.58
C LEU A 175 -6.81 -15.50 3.92
N LYS A 176 -7.39 -16.33 4.80
CA LYS A 176 -6.89 -17.65 5.15
C LYS A 176 -7.97 -18.70 4.89
N ILE A 177 -7.59 -19.77 4.20
CA ILE A 177 -8.40 -20.99 4.06
C ILE A 177 -7.73 -22.15 4.77
N GLN A 178 -8.53 -23.10 5.25
CA GLN A 178 -8.05 -24.29 5.93
C GLN A 178 -7.80 -25.42 4.90
N THR A 179 -6.53 -25.69 4.59
CA THR A 179 -6.14 -26.66 3.54
C THR A 179 -6.08 -28.09 4.03
N GLY A 180 -6.26 -28.34 5.35
CA GLY A 180 -6.08 -29.69 5.91
C GLY A 180 -4.64 -30.20 5.86
N GLY A 181 -3.64 -29.32 5.66
CA GLY A 181 -2.22 -29.68 5.53
C GLY A 181 -1.77 -29.94 4.10
N GLU A 182 -2.67 -29.85 3.11
CA GLU A 182 -2.30 -29.92 1.70
C GLU A 182 -1.63 -28.64 1.22
N ALA A 183 -0.52 -28.77 0.49
CA ALA A 183 0.15 -27.65 -0.14
C ALA A 183 -0.58 -27.25 -1.44
N LEU A 184 -1.05 -26.01 -1.50
CA LEU A 184 -1.74 -25.47 -2.67
C LEU A 184 -0.76 -24.82 -3.67
N PRO A 185 -1.11 -24.74 -4.97
CA PRO A 185 -0.33 -23.99 -5.95
C PRO A 185 -0.31 -22.51 -5.62
N VAL A 186 0.84 -21.85 -5.79
CA VAL A 186 1.03 -20.43 -5.44
C VAL A 186 1.72 -19.66 -6.55
N LEU A 187 1.55 -18.34 -6.53
CA LEU A 187 2.36 -17.41 -7.29
C LEU A 187 3.47 -16.83 -6.40
N GLU A 188 4.70 -16.89 -6.87
CA GLU A 188 5.82 -16.22 -6.26
C GLU A 188 5.79 -14.73 -6.59
N PHE A 189 6.19 -13.89 -5.64
CA PHE A 189 6.31 -12.45 -5.87
C PHE A 189 7.49 -12.14 -6.78
N ALA A 190 7.27 -11.34 -7.82
CA ALA A 190 8.32 -10.60 -8.50
C ALA A 190 8.64 -9.32 -7.69
N ASP A 191 9.80 -8.74 -7.91
CA ASP A 191 10.07 -7.38 -7.46
C ASP A 191 9.44 -6.39 -8.45
N SER A 192 8.30 -5.80 -8.07
CA SER A 192 7.55 -4.87 -8.91
C SER A 192 8.31 -3.58 -9.24
N ASP A 193 9.37 -3.25 -8.50
CA ASP A 193 10.22 -2.10 -8.80
C ASP A 193 11.11 -2.32 -10.02
N ASN A 194 11.25 -3.57 -10.46
CA ASN A 194 11.97 -3.92 -11.67
C ASN A 194 11.07 -4.00 -12.92
N ALA A 195 9.75 -3.76 -12.76
CA ALA A 195 8.85 -3.67 -13.91
C ALA A 195 9.15 -2.41 -14.73
N GLU A 196 9.27 -2.56 -16.05
CA GLU A 196 9.53 -1.46 -16.99
C GLU A 196 8.38 -1.29 -17.97
N VAL A 197 8.18 -0.04 -18.40
CA VAL A 197 7.20 0.26 -19.46
C VAL A 197 7.58 -0.50 -20.72
N GLY A 198 6.63 -1.27 -21.27
CA GLY A 198 6.84 -2.17 -22.40
C GLY A 198 7.00 -3.64 -22.02
N ASP A 199 7.19 -3.99 -20.74
CA ASP A 199 7.22 -5.39 -20.32
C ASP A 199 5.86 -6.06 -20.58
N ILE A 200 5.89 -7.25 -21.18
CA ILE A 200 4.68 -8.05 -21.43
C ILE A 200 4.14 -8.59 -20.10
N VAL A 201 2.84 -8.43 -19.89
CA VAL A 201 2.12 -8.90 -18.71
C VAL A 201 0.85 -9.64 -19.08
N LEU A 202 0.44 -10.56 -18.19
CA LEU A 202 -0.83 -11.28 -18.29
C LEU A 202 -1.68 -10.95 -17.07
N ALA A 203 -2.90 -10.49 -17.29
CA ALA A 203 -3.89 -10.33 -16.24
C ALA A 203 -4.75 -11.60 -16.18
N ILE A 204 -4.76 -12.26 -15.01
CA ILE A 204 -5.51 -13.49 -14.78
C ILE A 204 -6.56 -13.24 -13.70
N GLY A 205 -7.80 -13.55 -14.01
CA GLY A 205 -8.91 -13.55 -13.08
C GLY A 205 -9.79 -14.78 -13.25
N ASN A 206 -10.72 -14.95 -12.31
CA ASN A 206 -11.71 -16.02 -12.38
C ASN A 206 -13.13 -15.44 -12.19
N PRO A 207 -13.59 -14.57 -13.11
CA PRO A 207 -14.91 -13.97 -13.02
C PRO A 207 -15.99 -15.05 -13.12
N PHE A 208 -16.97 -15.00 -12.24
CA PHE A 208 -18.16 -15.87 -12.24
C PHE A 208 -17.92 -17.35 -11.89
N GLY A 209 -16.70 -17.80 -11.61
CA GLY A 209 -16.41 -19.22 -11.29
C GLY A 209 -16.67 -20.20 -12.44
N VAL A 210 -16.96 -19.69 -13.65
CA VAL A 210 -17.23 -20.53 -14.85
C VAL A 210 -15.98 -20.83 -15.66
N GLY A 211 -14.83 -20.28 -15.25
CA GLY A 211 -13.54 -20.48 -15.89
C GLY A 211 -12.65 -19.25 -15.74
N GLN A 212 -11.35 -19.49 -15.78
CA GLN A 212 -10.36 -18.43 -15.71
C GLN A 212 -10.33 -17.62 -17.00
N THR A 213 -10.21 -16.30 -16.86
CA THR A 213 -10.02 -15.37 -17.98
C THR A 213 -8.59 -14.87 -17.92
N VAL A 214 -7.91 -14.94 -19.05
CA VAL A 214 -6.55 -14.43 -19.22
C VAL A 214 -6.56 -13.40 -20.33
N THR A 215 -6.03 -12.23 -20.03
CA THR A 215 -5.81 -11.16 -21.02
C THR A 215 -4.33 -10.79 -21.03
N SER A 216 -3.80 -10.37 -22.17
CA SER A 216 -2.40 -9.97 -22.32
C SER A 216 -2.29 -8.50 -22.70
N GLY A 217 -1.25 -7.89 -22.27
CA GLY A 217 -0.88 -6.51 -22.58
C GLY A 217 0.55 -6.22 -22.16
N ILE A 218 0.84 -4.95 -21.93
CA ILE A 218 2.13 -4.49 -21.45
C ILE A 218 1.98 -3.64 -20.19
N VAL A 219 3.06 -3.43 -19.47
CA VAL A 219 3.18 -2.34 -18.51
C VAL A 219 3.14 -1.04 -19.30
N SER A 220 2.06 -0.29 -19.21
CA SER A 220 1.87 0.98 -19.92
C SER A 220 2.47 2.17 -19.17
N ALA A 221 2.51 2.11 -17.85
CA ALA A 221 3.20 3.06 -16.98
C ALA A 221 3.48 2.39 -15.61
N THR A 222 4.55 2.81 -14.99
CA THR A 222 4.83 2.57 -13.57
C THR A 222 4.56 3.85 -12.79
N ALA A 223 4.22 3.74 -11.51
CA ALA A 223 4.04 4.91 -10.64
C ALA A 223 2.89 5.87 -11.05
N ARG A 224 1.73 5.33 -11.49
CA ARG A 224 0.57 6.19 -11.73
C ARG A 224 -0.11 6.57 -10.42
N THR A 225 -0.19 7.88 -10.20
CA THR A 225 -0.72 8.50 -8.98
C THR A 225 -2.14 9.05 -9.15
N GLN A 226 -2.81 8.71 -10.25
CA GLN A 226 -4.19 9.17 -10.54
C GLN A 226 -5.15 7.97 -10.59
N GLY A 227 -6.21 8.02 -9.78
CA GLY A 227 -7.23 6.96 -9.81
C GLY A 227 -8.29 7.05 -8.72
N GLY A 228 -8.01 7.66 -7.58
CA GLY A 228 -8.99 7.86 -6.49
C GLY A 228 -9.54 6.58 -5.84
N VAL A 229 -8.84 5.43 -6.00
CA VAL A 229 -9.31 4.11 -5.53
C VAL A 229 -8.77 3.79 -4.14
N SER A 230 -7.62 4.36 -3.76
CA SER A 230 -6.97 4.15 -2.47
C SER A 230 -6.11 5.35 -2.08
N ASP A 231 -5.68 5.42 -0.82
CA ASP A 231 -4.80 6.49 -0.31
C ASP A 231 -3.36 6.35 -0.83
N TYR A 232 -2.92 5.13 -1.10
CA TYR A 232 -1.65 4.84 -1.73
C TYR A 232 -1.85 4.67 -3.24
N GLN A 233 -1.93 5.80 -3.94
CA GLN A 233 -2.16 5.88 -5.39
C GLN A 233 -0.86 5.64 -6.17
N PHE A 234 -0.26 4.47 -6.02
CA PHE A 234 0.92 4.07 -6.78
C PHE A 234 0.63 2.74 -7.47
N PHE A 235 0.19 2.81 -8.72
CA PHE A 235 -0.25 1.65 -9.47
C PHE A 235 0.66 1.35 -10.66
N ILE A 236 0.72 0.08 -11.02
CA ILE A 236 1.18 -0.36 -12.34
C ILE A 236 -0.02 -0.20 -13.28
N GLN A 237 0.14 0.61 -14.32
CA GLN A 237 -0.85 0.73 -15.38
C GLN A 237 -0.56 -0.32 -16.46
N THR A 238 -1.60 -0.97 -16.96
CA THR A 238 -1.52 -1.92 -18.08
C THR A 238 -2.67 -1.72 -19.07
N ASP A 239 -2.44 -2.08 -20.33
CA ASP A 239 -3.48 -2.18 -21.35
C ASP A 239 -4.06 -3.59 -21.46
N ALA A 240 -3.55 -4.57 -20.70
CA ALA A 240 -4.23 -5.85 -20.53
C ALA A 240 -5.66 -5.60 -20.06
N ALA A 241 -6.65 -6.19 -20.74
CA ALA A 241 -8.05 -5.92 -20.46
C ALA A 241 -8.45 -6.39 -19.06
N ILE A 242 -8.69 -5.45 -18.15
CA ILE A 242 -9.23 -5.70 -16.81
C ILE A 242 -10.72 -5.39 -16.86
N ASN A 243 -11.56 -6.33 -16.44
CA ASN A 243 -13.00 -6.20 -16.39
C ASN A 243 -13.53 -6.62 -15.01
N PRO A 244 -14.79 -6.27 -14.64
CA PRO A 244 -15.39 -6.74 -13.40
C PRO A 244 -15.25 -8.27 -13.24
N GLY A 245 -14.72 -8.68 -12.07
CA GLY A 245 -14.37 -10.07 -11.75
C GLY A 245 -12.87 -10.39 -11.83
N ASN A 246 -12.06 -9.59 -12.55
CA ASN A 246 -10.60 -9.71 -12.51
C ASN A 246 -10.01 -9.00 -11.28
N SER A 247 -10.76 -8.11 -10.62
CA SER A 247 -10.32 -7.44 -9.38
C SER A 247 -9.94 -8.47 -8.31
N GLY A 248 -8.78 -8.29 -7.68
CA GLY A 248 -8.16 -9.24 -6.76
C GLY A 248 -7.38 -10.36 -7.44
N GLY A 249 -7.44 -10.49 -8.76
CA GLY A 249 -6.68 -11.45 -9.57
C GLY A 249 -5.23 -11.00 -9.80
N ALA A 250 -4.48 -11.86 -10.47
CA ALA A 250 -3.05 -11.67 -10.68
C ALA A 250 -2.73 -10.84 -11.93
N LEU A 251 -1.76 -9.93 -11.82
CA LEU A 251 -0.96 -9.44 -12.94
C LEU A 251 0.41 -10.11 -12.85
N ILE A 252 0.77 -10.92 -13.85
CA ILE A 252 2.01 -11.69 -13.88
C ILE A 252 2.90 -11.29 -15.04
N GLY A 253 4.21 -11.47 -14.87
CA GLY A 253 5.18 -11.38 -15.95
C GLY A 253 5.23 -12.64 -16.80
N VAL A 254 6.03 -12.58 -17.87
CA VAL A 254 6.28 -13.75 -18.76
C VAL A 254 7.03 -14.87 -18.05
N ASP A 255 7.65 -14.61 -16.91
CA ASP A 255 8.30 -15.60 -16.04
C ASP A 255 7.29 -16.32 -15.09
N GLY A 256 6.03 -15.90 -15.11
CA GLY A 256 4.94 -16.45 -14.30
C GLY A 256 4.93 -15.97 -12.85
N ARG A 257 5.72 -14.96 -12.48
CA ARG A 257 5.72 -14.37 -11.13
C ARG A 257 4.73 -13.22 -11.03
N LEU A 258 4.21 -13.00 -9.83
CA LEU A 258 3.25 -11.95 -9.51
C LEU A 258 3.93 -10.57 -9.51
N ILE A 259 3.58 -9.71 -10.46
CA ILE A 259 4.01 -8.31 -10.54
C ILE A 259 3.05 -7.40 -9.77
N GLY A 260 1.77 -7.77 -9.71
CA GLY A 260 0.76 -6.99 -8.99
C GLY A 260 -0.58 -7.70 -8.87
N VAL A 261 -1.48 -7.09 -8.12
CA VAL A 261 -2.89 -7.53 -7.96
C VAL A 261 -3.78 -6.54 -8.70
N ASN A 262 -4.57 -7.06 -9.66
CA ASN A 262 -5.51 -6.24 -10.44
C ASN A 262 -6.54 -5.59 -9.52
N THR A 263 -6.80 -4.29 -9.66
CA THR A 263 -7.74 -3.58 -8.76
C THR A 263 -8.81 -2.81 -9.50
N ALA A 264 -8.46 -1.89 -10.35
CA ALA A 264 -9.40 -0.92 -10.92
C ALA A 264 -9.20 -0.72 -12.42
N ILE A 265 -10.21 -0.13 -13.04
CA ILE A 265 -10.15 0.39 -14.42
C ILE A 265 -10.53 1.86 -14.43
N PHE A 266 -9.90 2.63 -15.32
CA PHE A 266 -10.37 3.97 -15.63
C PHE A 266 -11.46 3.84 -16.72
N SER A 267 -12.73 3.84 -16.31
CA SER A 267 -13.84 3.64 -17.26
C SER A 267 -15.13 4.32 -16.77
N ARG A 268 -15.80 5.01 -17.67
CA ARG A 268 -17.15 5.56 -17.43
C ARG A 268 -18.28 4.57 -17.72
N SER A 269 -17.99 3.57 -18.55
CA SER A 269 -18.97 2.55 -18.97
C SER A 269 -18.89 1.24 -18.16
N GLY A 270 -17.90 1.09 -17.27
CA GLY A 270 -17.67 -0.11 -16.47
C GLY A 270 -16.93 -1.24 -17.19
N GLY A 271 -16.58 -1.08 -18.47
CA GLY A 271 -15.76 -2.03 -19.25
C GLY A 271 -14.35 -1.46 -19.50
N SER A 272 -13.40 -2.35 -19.80
CA SER A 272 -12.01 -1.95 -20.13
C SER A 272 -11.96 -1.10 -21.40
N ILE A 273 -11.23 0.01 -21.32
CA ILE A 273 -10.89 0.88 -22.46
C ILE A 273 -9.38 0.89 -22.73
N GLY A 274 -8.63 -0.14 -22.27
CA GLY A 274 -7.19 -0.22 -22.38
C GLY A 274 -6.44 0.53 -21.27
N ILE A 275 -7.10 0.87 -20.16
CA ILE A 275 -6.49 1.49 -18.99
C ILE A 275 -6.91 0.69 -17.76
N GLY A 276 -6.04 -0.21 -17.33
CA GLY A 276 -6.19 -1.01 -16.13
C GLY A 276 -5.09 -0.69 -15.12
N PHE A 277 -5.36 -0.93 -13.84
CA PHE A 277 -4.46 -0.68 -12.73
C PHE A 277 -4.26 -1.94 -11.90
N ALA A 278 -3.03 -2.16 -11.46
CA ALA A 278 -2.68 -3.20 -10.50
C ALA A 278 -1.86 -2.62 -9.35
N ILE A 279 -2.11 -3.13 -8.15
CA ILE A 279 -1.35 -2.80 -6.94
C ILE A 279 -0.02 -3.55 -7.02
N PRO A 280 1.15 -2.86 -6.92
CA PRO A 280 2.45 -3.49 -7.08
C PRO A 280 2.72 -4.62 -6.07
N SER A 281 3.39 -5.68 -6.51
CA SER A 281 3.68 -6.85 -5.67
C SER A 281 4.49 -6.54 -4.41
N ASN A 282 5.35 -5.53 -4.42
CA ASN A 282 6.09 -5.10 -3.23
C ASN A 282 5.14 -4.57 -2.14
N MET A 283 4.08 -3.84 -2.51
CA MET A 283 3.03 -3.42 -1.57
C MET A 283 2.21 -4.63 -1.10
N VAL A 284 1.83 -5.52 -2.02
CA VAL A 284 1.09 -6.76 -1.69
C VAL A 284 1.86 -7.59 -0.68
N LYS A 285 3.16 -7.78 -0.90
CA LYS A 285 4.04 -8.52 0.01
C LYS A 285 4.07 -7.92 1.41
N GLN A 286 4.17 -6.60 1.52
CA GLN A 286 4.16 -5.91 2.82
C GLN A 286 2.86 -6.14 3.59
N VAL A 287 1.72 -6.08 2.90
CA VAL A 287 0.41 -6.32 3.53
C VAL A 287 0.28 -7.78 3.99
N VAL A 288 0.77 -8.75 3.18
CA VAL A 288 0.81 -10.16 3.56
C VAL A 288 1.72 -10.38 4.77
N ASP A 289 2.93 -9.81 4.77
CA ASP A 289 3.88 -9.93 5.89
C ASP A 289 3.27 -9.34 7.18
N SER A 290 2.54 -8.23 7.08
CA SER A 290 1.82 -7.61 8.21
C SER A 290 0.68 -8.48 8.74
N ALA A 291 -0.10 -9.09 7.83
CA ALA A 291 -1.17 -10.02 8.20
C ALA A 291 -0.63 -11.22 9.00
N LEU A 292 0.51 -11.75 8.60
CA LEU A 292 1.18 -12.88 9.27
C LEU A 292 1.83 -12.49 10.61
N ALA A 293 2.21 -11.22 10.77
CA ALA A 293 2.84 -10.71 11.99
C ALA A 293 1.86 -10.30 13.10
N GLY A 294 0.56 -10.32 12.87
CA GLY A 294 -0.43 -9.96 13.89
C GLY A 294 -1.62 -9.13 13.39
N GLY A 295 -1.75 -8.96 12.07
CA GLY A 295 -2.94 -8.37 11.45
C GLY A 295 -3.03 -6.84 11.50
N VAL A 296 -1.95 -6.14 11.81
CA VAL A 296 -1.89 -4.67 11.77
C VAL A 296 -0.85 -4.24 10.75
N VAL A 297 -1.27 -3.42 9.78
CA VAL A 297 -0.34 -2.85 8.80
C VAL A 297 0.37 -1.66 9.43
N VAL A 298 1.62 -1.87 9.78
CA VAL A 298 2.50 -0.79 10.27
C VAL A 298 3.47 -0.43 9.17
N ARG A 299 3.44 0.83 8.76
CA ARG A 299 4.28 1.35 7.67
C ARG A 299 5.35 2.28 8.21
N PRO A 300 6.53 2.33 7.57
CA PRO A 300 7.48 3.40 7.83
C PRO A 300 6.86 4.75 7.47
N TRP A 301 7.19 5.74 8.27
CA TRP A 301 6.73 7.11 8.12
C TRP A 301 7.90 8.04 7.87
N LEU A 302 7.75 8.97 6.94
CA LEU A 302 8.80 9.94 6.63
C LEU A 302 8.95 11.01 7.74
N GLY A 303 7.85 11.50 8.27
CA GLY A 303 7.85 12.63 9.19
C GLY A 303 8.12 13.99 8.52
N ALA A 304 7.79 14.07 7.22
CA ALA A 304 7.87 15.33 6.47
C ALA A 304 6.77 15.35 5.41
N SER A 305 6.38 16.56 5.00
CA SER A 305 5.46 16.78 3.89
C SER A 305 6.05 17.79 2.90
N GLY A 306 5.59 17.70 1.65
CA GLY A 306 6.12 18.51 0.57
C GLY A 306 5.19 18.51 -0.65
N GLN A 307 5.66 19.19 -1.69
CA GLN A 307 4.94 19.30 -2.96
C GLN A 307 5.85 18.90 -4.12
N ALA A 308 5.24 18.47 -5.22
CA ALA A 308 5.98 18.18 -6.44
C ALA A 308 6.73 19.42 -6.94
N VAL A 309 7.93 19.21 -7.45
CA VAL A 309 8.74 20.28 -8.04
C VAL A 309 8.19 20.61 -9.42
N THR A 310 7.62 21.82 -9.57
CA THR A 310 7.18 22.36 -10.86
C THR A 310 8.35 22.96 -11.65
N GLN A 311 8.11 23.33 -12.92
CA GLN A 311 9.11 24.00 -13.76
C GLN A 311 9.64 25.29 -13.13
N ASP A 312 8.76 26.10 -12.53
CA ASP A 312 9.15 27.37 -11.89
C ASP A 312 9.99 27.12 -10.63
N ILE A 313 9.59 26.12 -9.83
CA ILE A 313 10.37 25.73 -8.62
C ILE A 313 11.75 25.20 -9.03
N SER A 314 11.83 24.35 -10.07
CA SER A 314 13.13 23.80 -10.51
C SER A 314 14.10 24.88 -10.98
N GLN A 315 13.61 25.89 -11.72
CA GLN A 315 14.40 27.03 -12.15
C GLN A 315 14.89 27.85 -10.96
N GLY A 316 14.01 28.13 -9.99
CA GLY A 316 14.36 28.88 -8.77
C GLY A 316 15.42 28.18 -7.90
N LEU A 317 15.43 26.84 -7.90
CA LEU A 317 16.36 26.01 -7.13
C LEU A 317 17.61 25.60 -7.92
N GLY A 318 17.74 25.97 -9.20
CA GLY A 318 18.85 25.59 -10.05
C GLY A 318 18.87 24.09 -10.40
N LEU A 319 17.73 23.41 -10.36
CA LEU A 319 17.61 22.03 -10.83
C LEU A 319 17.55 21.97 -12.35
N ALA A 320 18.20 20.95 -12.95
CA ALA A 320 18.25 20.79 -14.39
C ALA A 320 16.87 20.47 -15.03
N ARG A 321 15.95 19.90 -14.24
CA ARG A 321 14.59 19.54 -14.66
C ARG A 321 13.64 19.52 -13.47
N PRO A 322 12.31 19.64 -13.69
CA PRO A 322 11.32 19.46 -12.64
C PRO A 322 11.31 17.98 -12.23
N ALA A 323 11.85 17.70 -11.04
CA ALA A 323 11.90 16.37 -10.44
C ALA A 323 11.95 16.48 -8.92
N GLY A 324 11.41 15.50 -8.23
CA GLY A 324 11.46 15.38 -6.79
C GLY A 324 10.34 16.06 -6.04
N VAL A 325 10.48 16.04 -4.72
CA VAL A 325 9.53 16.61 -3.75
C VAL A 325 10.23 17.70 -2.93
N LEU A 326 9.77 18.93 -3.07
CA LEU A 326 10.19 20.06 -2.26
C LEU A 326 9.55 19.96 -0.87
N ILE A 327 10.37 19.84 0.15
CA ILE A 327 9.94 19.71 1.54
C ILE A 327 9.46 21.06 2.08
N SER A 328 8.21 21.09 2.51
CA SER A 328 7.54 22.29 3.06
C SER A 328 7.36 22.23 4.58
N ASN A 329 7.32 21.03 5.16
CA ASN A 329 7.16 20.83 6.60
C ASN A 329 7.91 19.58 7.06
N ILE A 330 8.43 19.62 8.31
CA ILE A 330 9.09 18.48 8.96
C ILE A 330 8.52 18.35 10.37
N TYR A 331 8.16 17.12 10.73
CA TYR A 331 7.68 16.82 12.07
C TYR A 331 8.88 16.77 13.04
N PRO A 332 8.86 17.56 14.10
CA PRO A 332 9.97 17.61 15.06
C PRO A 332 10.25 16.23 15.67
N ASP A 333 11.51 15.87 15.81
CA ASP A 333 12.00 14.59 16.32
C ASP A 333 11.54 13.38 15.50
N GLY A 334 10.96 13.59 14.31
CA GLY A 334 10.56 12.54 13.38
C GLY A 334 11.76 11.97 12.61
N PRO A 335 11.55 10.87 11.84
CA PRO A 335 12.64 10.21 11.09
C PRO A 335 13.37 11.17 10.12
N ALA A 336 12.65 12.03 9.41
CA ALA A 336 13.24 13.02 8.49
C ALA A 336 14.09 14.06 9.23
N ASP A 337 13.61 14.56 10.37
CA ASP A 337 14.33 15.52 11.22
C ASP A 337 15.61 14.90 11.77
N GLN A 338 15.52 13.68 12.29
CA GLN A 338 16.68 12.92 12.80
C GLN A 338 17.70 12.60 11.70
N ALA A 339 17.27 12.41 10.45
CA ALA A 339 18.16 12.24 9.30
C ALA A 339 18.80 13.55 8.84
N GLY A 340 18.39 14.69 9.40
CA GLY A 340 18.90 16.02 9.04
C GLY A 340 18.30 16.59 7.76
N LEU A 341 17.11 16.12 7.34
CA LEU A 341 16.32 16.75 6.28
C LEU A 341 15.86 18.13 6.74
N ARG A 342 15.71 19.09 5.81
CA ARG A 342 15.33 20.48 6.13
C ARG A 342 14.23 20.97 5.22
N VAL A 343 13.42 21.89 5.71
CA VAL A 343 12.49 22.64 4.85
C VAL A 343 13.28 23.39 3.78
N GLY A 344 12.82 23.27 2.53
CA GLY A 344 13.53 23.79 1.36
C GLY A 344 14.39 22.76 0.62
N ASP A 345 14.65 21.59 1.20
CA ASP A 345 15.27 20.46 0.50
C ASP A 345 14.37 19.90 -0.57
N VAL A 346 14.96 19.31 -1.62
CA VAL A 346 14.24 18.51 -2.61
C VAL A 346 14.73 17.07 -2.53
N ILE A 347 13.84 16.13 -2.20
CA ILE A 347 14.15 14.71 -2.29
C ILE A 347 14.07 14.28 -3.75
N LEU A 348 15.20 13.83 -4.32
CA LEU A 348 15.31 13.41 -5.71
C LEU A 348 15.25 11.90 -5.90
N ALA A 349 15.77 11.14 -4.92
CA ALA A 349 15.71 9.68 -4.95
C ALA A 349 15.64 9.10 -3.53
N VAL A 350 15.08 7.90 -3.40
CA VAL A 350 15.01 7.12 -2.17
C VAL A 350 15.36 5.67 -2.50
N GLY A 351 16.36 5.11 -1.80
CA GLY A 351 16.85 3.75 -2.06
C GLY A 351 17.34 3.55 -3.50
N GLY A 352 17.97 4.58 -4.08
CA GLY A 352 18.45 4.59 -5.46
C GLY A 352 17.36 4.69 -6.54
N ARG A 353 16.09 4.89 -6.15
CA ARG A 353 14.97 5.05 -7.08
C ARG A 353 14.52 6.50 -7.14
N GLU A 354 14.37 7.03 -8.36
CA GLU A 354 13.93 8.41 -8.58
C GLU A 354 12.57 8.70 -7.96
N ILE A 355 12.42 9.88 -7.39
CA ILE A 355 11.17 10.43 -6.87
C ILE A 355 10.69 11.52 -7.83
N THR A 356 9.44 11.41 -8.28
CA THR A 356 8.81 12.35 -9.22
C THR A 356 7.76 13.24 -8.56
N ASP A 357 7.11 12.73 -7.51
CA ASP A 357 5.96 13.34 -6.86
C ASP A 357 5.81 12.84 -5.40
N PRO A 358 4.94 13.47 -4.57
CA PRO A 358 4.72 13.07 -3.19
C PRO A 358 4.21 11.63 -3.02
N GLU A 359 3.42 11.14 -3.96
CA GLU A 359 2.86 9.77 -3.90
C GLU A 359 3.95 8.73 -4.13
N SER A 360 4.87 8.96 -5.09
CA SER A 360 6.03 8.12 -5.32
C SER A 360 6.94 8.08 -4.08
N LEU A 361 7.15 9.23 -3.43
CA LEU A 361 7.89 9.30 -2.16
C LEU A 361 7.19 8.48 -1.07
N ARG A 362 5.88 8.67 -0.88
CA ARG A 362 5.08 7.91 0.10
C ARG A 362 5.16 6.40 -0.14
N TYR A 363 5.01 5.97 -1.39
CA TYR A 363 5.12 4.57 -1.76
C TYR A 363 6.50 3.98 -1.42
N ARG A 364 7.59 4.67 -1.79
CA ARG A 364 8.97 4.21 -1.52
C ARG A 364 9.24 4.05 -0.04
N ILE A 365 8.79 5.00 0.77
CA ILE A 365 8.90 4.90 2.23
C ILE A 365 8.02 3.75 2.75
N ALA A 366 6.74 3.71 2.35
CA ALA A 366 5.78 2.74 2.86
C ALA A 366 6.14 1.28 2.54
N THR A 367 6.80 1.01 1.40
CA THR A 367 7.21 -0.34 1.00
C THR A 367 8.58 -0.76 1.52
N ALA A 368 9.31 0.15 2.16
CA ALA A 368 10.60 -0.16 2.76
C ALA A 368 10.42 -0.95 4.09
N LYS A 369 11.45 -1.68 4.49
CA LYS A 369 11.39 -2.55 5.67
C LYS A 369 11.58 -1.74 6.96
N LEU A 370 10.60 -1.81 7.86
CA LEU A 370 10.69 -1.20 9.20
C LEU A 370 11.95 -1.64 9.96
N GLY A 371 12.52 -0.70 10.73
CA GLY A 371 13.70 -0.94 11.55
C GLY A 371 15.02 -0.98 10.79
N THR A 372 14.99 -0.76 9.47
CA THR A 372 16.21 -0.60 8.65
C THR A 372 16.47 0.88 8.38
N LYS A 373 17.53 1.18 7.63
CA LYS A 373 17.84 2.51 7.15
C LYS A 373 17.71 2.56 5.63
N ILE A 374 17.34 3.72 5.10
CA ILE A 374 17.24 3.98 3.67
C ILE A 374 18.00 5.25 3.31
N GLU A 375 18.70 5.21 2.18
CA GLU A 375 19.42 6.33 1.62
C GLU A 375 18.47 7.24 0.83
N MET A 376 18.63 8.55 1.00
CA MET A 376 17.89 9.59 0.28
C MET A 376 18.87 10.53 -0.42
N ASP A 377 18.70 10.73 -1.72
CA ASP A 377 19.41 11.77 -2.48
C ASP A 377 18.63 13.07 -2.41
N VAL A 378 19.26 14.10 -1.89
CA VAL A 378 18.63 15.37 -1.57
C VAL A 378 19.39 16.52 -2.25
N TRP A 379 18.64 17.41 -2.93
CA TRP A 379 19.15 18.67 -3.43
C TRP A 379 19.00 19.75 -2.37
N ARG A 380 20.12 20.33 -1.96
CA ARG A 380 20.20 21.40 -0.95
C ARG A 380 21.22 22.45 -1.37
N ASP A 381 20.85 23.72 -1.41
CA ASP A 381 21.74 24.85 -1.69
C ASP A 381 22.59 24.65 -2.96
N GLY A 382 21.98 24.17 -4.04
CA GLY A 382 22.65 24.01 -5.33
C GLY A 382 23.53 22.75 -5.47
N ARG A 383 23.43 21.78 -4.56
CA ARG A 383 24.25 20.54 -4.58
C ARG A 383 23.47 19.33 -4.13
N ASN A 384 23.85 18.16 -4.66
CA ASN A 384 23.35 16.88 -4.17
C ASN A 384 24.07 16.47 -2.90
N ILE A 385 23.31 16.04 -1.89
CA ILE A 385 23.79 15.40 -0.67
C ILE A 385 23.06 14.08 -0.48
N SER A 386 23.69 13.10 0.18
CA SER A 386 23.04 11.87 0.60
C SER A 386 22.76 11.93 2.09
N LEU A 387 21.53 11.55 2.48
CA LEU A 387 21.08 11.42 3.86
C LEU A 387 20.66 9.98 4.11
N GLU A 388 20.97 9.45 5.30
CA GLU A 388 20.54 8.13 5.74
C GLU A 388 19.41 8.27 6.76
N MET A 389 18.21 7.76 6.47
CA MET A 389 17.03 7.85 7.33
C MET A 389 16.68 6.50 7.94
N GLY A 390 16.45 6.47 9.26
CA GLY A 390 15.89 5.33 9.96
C GLY A 390 14.39 5.16 9.65
N LEU A 391 13.97 3.93 9.35
CA LEU A 391 12.59 3.61 9.03
C LEU A 391 11.81 3.22 10.29
N ALA A 392 11.05 4.15 10.83
CA ALA A 392 10.20 4.00 12.01
C ALA A 392 8.74 4.29 11.68
N PRO A 393 7.77 3.74 12.44
CA PRO A 393 6.37 4.07 12.27
C PRO A 393 6.06 5.50 12.71
N ALA A 394 4.92 6.01 12.28
CA ALA A 394 4.40 7.29 12.79
C ALA A 394 4.22 7.23 14.32
N PRO A 395 4.58 8.29 15.07
CA PRO A 395 4.49 8.28 16.52
C PRO A 395 3.03 8.45 16.99
N GLU A 396 2.66 7.74 18.07
CA GLU A 396 1.41 7.94 18.81
C GLU A 396 1.55 9.06 19.85
N THR A 397 2.11 10.19 19.45
CA THR A 397 2.32 11.37 20.29
C THR A 397 1.62 12.58 19.70
N PRO A 398 0.63 13.21 20.42
CA PRO A 398 0.17 12.85 21.75
C PRO A 398 -0.63 11.52 21.77
N PRO A 399 -0.69 10.80 22.91
CA PRO A 399 -1.56 9.61 23.06
C PRO A 399 -3.02 9.92 22.72
N ARG A 400 -3.74 9.01 22.08
CA ARG A 400 -5.14 9.21 21.59
C ARG A 400 -6.07 9.72 22.66
N ASN A 401 -6.02 9.14 23.86
CA ASN A 401 -6.91 9.47 24.97
C ASN A 401 -8.39 9.50 24.55
N LEU A 402 -8.88 8.41 23.95
CA LEU A 402 -10.30 8.26 23.60
C LEU A 402 -11.17 8.58 24.79
N THR A 403 -12.03 9.59 24.66
CA THR A 403 -12.82 10.11 25.77
C THR A 403 -14.25 10.39 25.32
N VAL A 404 -15.22 9.76 25.99
CA VAL A 404 -16.64 10.07 25.82
C VAL A 404 -16.98 11.29 26.66
N LEU A 405 -17.44 12.36 26.05
CA LEU A 405 -17.83 13.58 26.76
C LEU A 405 -19.18 13.38 27.49
N LYS A 406 -19.21 13.81 28.75
CA LYS A 406 -20.39 13.69 29.63
C LYS A 406 -20.82 15.08 30.13
N GLY A 407 -22.00 15.17 30.78
CA GLY A 407 -22.51 16.39 31.37
C GLY A 407 -23.58 17.07 30.52
N ASN A 408 -24.07 18.22 30.98
CA ASN A 408 -25.09 19.00 30.27
C ASN A 408 -24.42 20.06 29.39
N GLN A 409 -23.94 19.65 28.21
CA GLN A 409 -23.21 20.50 27.26
C GLN A 409 -23.39 19.99 25.82
N PRO A 410 -23.20 20.82 24.79
CA PRO A 410 -23.54 20.48 23.42
C PRO A 410 -22.79 19.26 22.82
N LEU A 411 -21.61 18.91 23.33
CA LEU A 411 -20.81 17.78 22.85
C LEU A 411 -21.04 16.48 23.66
N THR A 412 -22.09 16.44 24.49
CA THR A 412 -22.40 15.25 25.32
C THR A 412 -22.65 14.03 24.45
N GLY A 413 -22.05 12.91 24.83
CA GLY A 413 -22.22 11.61 24.20
C GLY A 413 -21.31 11.38 22.98
N ILE A 414 -20.52 12.35 22.55
CA ILE A 414 -19.53 12.13 21.48
C ILE A 414 -18.23 11.56 22.06
N THR A 415 -17.53 10.77 21.25
CA THR A 415 -16.17 10.31 21.52
C THR A 415 -15.17 11.22 20.81
N ILE A 416 -14.19 11.71 21.55
CA ILE A 416 -13.10 12.55 21.03
C ILE A 416 -11.76 11.91 21.30
N ALA A 417 -10.76 12.26 20.47
CA ALA A 417 -9.40 11.79 20.62
C ALA A 417 -8.38 12.88 20.29
N ASN A 418 -7.18 12.79 20.87
CA ASN A 418 -6.04 13.55 20.37
C ASN A 418 -5.63 13.02 18.99
N LEU A 419 -5.34 13.90 18.07
CA LEU A 419 -4.83 13.55 16.75
C LEU A 419 -3.29 13.51 16.82
N SER A 420 -2.74 12.30 16.78
CA SER A 420 -1.31 12.02 16.58
C SER A 420 -1.04 11.69 15.11
N PRO A 421 0.21 11.74 14.63
CA PRO A 421 0.55 11.29 13.28
C PRO A 421 0.08 9.86 12.99
N ALA A 422 0.28 8.92 13.91
CA ALA A 422 -0.19 7.53 13.77
C ALA A 422 -1.72 7.45 13.65
N TYR A 423 -2.45 8.21 14.45
CA TYR A 423 -3.91 8.19 14.39
C TYR A 423 -4.45 8.92 13.15
N ALA A 424 -3.76 9.96 12.68
CA ALA A 424 -4.10 10.62 11.44
C ALA A 424 -3.94 9.68 10.23
N GLU A 425 -2.83 8.91 10.17
CA GLU A 425 -2.65 7.88 9.15
C GLU A 425 -3.77 6.83 9.17
N GLU A 426 -4.12 6.31 10.36
CA GLU A 426 -5.20 5.33 10.50
C GLU A 426 -6.54 5.85 9.98
N LEU A 427 -6.78 7.17 10.09
CA LEU A 427 -7.99 7.83 9.61
C LEU A 427 -7.88 8.38 8.18
N SER A 428 -6.81 8.08 7.45
CA SER A 428 -6.52 8.64 6.11
C SER A 428 -6.48 10.17 6.07
N LEU A 429 -6.03 10.78 7.17
CA LEU A 429 -5.86 12.22 7.29
C LEU A 429 -4.40 12.61 7.08
N ASN A 430 -4.17 13.89 6.72
CA ASN A 430 -2.81 14.42 6.69
C ASN A 430 -2.15 14.30 8.09
N PRO A 431 -1.01 13.58 8.22
CA PRO A 431 -0.30 13.40 9.50
C PRO A 431 0.17 14.69 10.18
N ASP A 432 0.23 15.79 9.43
CA ASP A 432 0.59 17.11 9.97
C ASP A 432 -0.56 17.79 10.73
N LEU A 433 -1.77 17.25 10.65
CA LEU A 433 -2.92 17.79 11.36
C LEU A 433 -2.80 17.55 12.86
N THR A 434 -3.12 18.57 13.62
CA THR A 434 -3.09 18.56 15.09
C THR A 434 -4.43 19.06 15.65
N GLY A 435 -4.76 18.62 16.86
CA GLY A 435 -5.98 19.02 17.55
C GLY A 435 -6.71 17.83 18.16
N VAL A 436 -7.99 18.01 18.39
CA VAL A 436 -8.86 16.97 18.94
C VAL A 436 -9.92 16.60 17.92
N ILE A 437 -9.90 15.35 17.46
CA ILE A 437 -10.84 14.86 16.46
C ILE A 437 -12.08 14.25 17.13
N ILE A 438 -13.23 14.43 16.51
CA ILE A 438 -14.46 13.69 16.84
C ILE A 438 -14.36 12.33 16.15
N SER A 439 -14.13 11.26 16.94
CA SER A 439 -13.99 9.90 16.39
C SER A 439 -15.34 9.22 16.18
N GLU A 440 -16.25 9.39 17.15
CA GLU A 440 -17.59 8.79 17.08
C GLU A 440 -18.65 9.75 17.60
N MET A 441 -19.84 9.65 17.02
CA MET A 441 -20.96 10.49 17.41
C MET A 441 -22.29 9.78 17.19
N PRO A 442 -23.15 9.67 18.23
CA PRO A 442 -24.50 9.17 18.05
C PRO A 442 -25.31 10.08 17.11
N ALA A 443 -26.06 9.48 16.17
CA ALA A 443 -26.83 10.22 15.15
C ALA A 443 -27.83 11.22 15.73
N GLN A 444 -28.34 10.98 16.93
CA GLN A 444 -29.32 11.83 17.62
C GLN A 444 -28.70 12.73 18.68
N SER A 445 -27.37 12.81 18.77
CA SER A 445 -26.67 13.66 19.74
C SER A 445 -26.98 15.14 19.52
N PRO A 446 -26.88 16.00 20.55
CA PRO A 446 -26.94 17.45 20.37
C PRO A 446 -25.89 17.93 19.33
N ALA A 447 -24.70 17.37 19.35
CA ALA A 447 -23.63 17.68 18.41
C ALA A 447 -24.04 17.41 16.95
N ALA A 448 -24.72 16.29 16.65
CA ALA A 448 -25.23 15.96 15.32
C ALA A 448 -26.26 16.99 14.82
N ARG A 449 -27.18 17.40 15.68
CA ARG A 449 -28.19 18.43 15.38
C ARG A 449 -27.55 19.78 15.06
N MET A 450 -26.37 20.06 15.57
CA MET A 450 -25.59 21.26 15.29
C MET A 450 -24.81 21.18 13.98
N GLY A 451 -24.84 20.03 13.30
CA GLY A 451 -24.13 19.80 12.05
C GLY A 451 -22.67 19.39 12.23
N LEU A 452 -22.22 19.03 13.45
CA LEU A 452 -20.94 18.35 13.67
C LEU A 452 -20.99 16.95 13.09
N ARG A 453 -19.83 16.41 12.73
CA ARG A 453 -19.68 15.08 12.12
C ARG A 453 -18.46 14.37 12.68
N PRO A 454 -18.43 13.03 12.69
CA PRO A 454 -17.18 12.30 12.83
C PRO A 454 -16.15 12.78 11.78
N GLY A 455 -14.90 12.91 12.19
CA GLY A 455 -13.82 13.48 11.37
C GLY A 455 -13.61 14.99 11.52
N ASP A 456 -14.53 15.73 12.17
CA ASP A 456 -14.30 17.15 12.50
C ASP A 456 -13.19 17.28 13.55
N ILE A 457 -12.25 18.21 13.35
CA ILE A 457 -11.17 18.50 14.29
C ILE A 457 -11.52 19.79 15.04
N LEU A 458 -11.65 19.71 16.36
CA LEU A 458 -11.90 20.85 17.24
C LEU A 458 -10.64 21.69 17.38
N LEU A 459 -10.67 22.96 16.95
CA LEU A 459 -9.57 23.90 17.00
C LEU A 459 -9.69 24.89 18.16
N ALA A 460 -10.92 25.29 18.52
CA ALA A 460 -11.19 26.20 19.62
C ALA A 460 -12.64 26.03 20.15
N ILE A 461 -12.83 26.37 21.44
CA ILE A 461 -14.12 26.50 22.11
C ILE A 461 -14.21 27.90 22.70
N GLY A 462 -15.07 28.78 22.13
CA GLY A 462 -15.03 30.21 22.42
C GLY A 462 -13.69 30.82 22.04
N PRO A 463 -13.07 31.66 22.89
CA PRO A 463 -11.78 32.28 22.61
C PRO A 463 -10.59 31.33 22.83
N GLU A 464 -10.78 30.18 23.49
CA GLU A 464 -9.70 29.29 23.90
C GLU A 464 -9.39 28.25 22.83
N LYS A 465 -8.08 28.12 22.49
CA LYS A 465 -7.60 27.10 21.56
C LYS A 465 -7.67 25.72 22.21
N VAL A 466 -8.04 24.73 21.43
CA VAL A 466 -8.03 23.31 21.79
C VAL A 466 -6.78 22.68 21.17
N LYS A 467 -5.95 22.06 22.00
CA LYS A 467 -4.77 21.28 21.57
C LYS A 467 -4.92 19.80 21.93
N LEU A 468 -5.46 19.50 23.09
CA LEU A 468 -5.58 18.15 23.64
C LEU A 468 -6.97 17.89 24.18
N VAL A 469 -7.34 16.61 24.29
CA VAL A 469 -8.63 16.14 24.87
C VAL A 469 -8.88 16.78 26.24
N LYS A 470 -7.86 16.92 27.09
CA LYS A 470 -7.98 17.58 28.39
C LYS A 470 -8.48 19.02 28.31
N ASP A 471 -8.15 19.74 27.24
CA ASP A 471 -8.63 21.10 27.05
C ASP A 471 -10.12 21.11 26.77
N VAL A 472 -10.60 20.18 25.90
CA VAL A 472 -12.04 20.04 25.63
C VAL A 472 -12.80 19.68 26.89
N VAL A 473 -12.31 18.68 27.65
CA VAL A 473 -12.95 18.26 28.92
C VAL A 473 -13.04 19.45 29.90
N ARG A 474 -11.97 20.20 30.07
CA ARG A 474 -11.96 21.40 30.95
C ARG A 474 -12.94 22.47 30.45
N LEU A 475 -12.93 22.77 29.16
CA LEU A 475 -13.72 23.84 28.57
C LEU A 475 -15.23 23.54 28.53
N THR A 476 -15.59 22.24 28.48
CA THR A 476 -16.99 21.79 28.48
C THR A 476 -17.58 21.64 29.88
N GLN A 477 -16.78 21.75 30.95
CA GLN A 477 -17.28 21.79 32.34
C GLN A 477 -17.85 23.16 32.74
N ALA A 478 -17.47 24.23 32.03
CA ALA A 478 -17.96 25.56 32.28
C ALA A 478 -19.38 25.75 31.72
N GLU A 479 -20.31 26.23 32.51
CA GLU A 479 -21.62 26.66 32.01
C GLU A 479 -21.49 27.89 31.13
N ARG A 480 -22.10 27.85 29.96
CA ARG A 480 -22.04 28.94 28.97
C ARG A 480 -23.43 29.18 28.37
N ALA A 481 -23.86 30.42 28.33
CA ALA A 481 -25.09 30.80 27.64
C ALA A 481 -24.98 30.69 26.11
N VAL A 482 -23.79 30.78 25.56
CA VAL A 482 -23.49 30.64 24.12
C VAL A 482 -22.25 29.81 23.95
N TRP A 483 -22.33 28.82 23.11
CA TRP A 483 -21.22 27.97 22.71
C TRP A 483 -20.76 28.35 21.30
N GLU A 484 -19.47 28.57 21.16
CA GLU A 484 -18.82 28.79 19.86
C GLU A 484 -17.75 27.70 19.67
N PHE A 485 -17.86 26.95 18.56
CA PHE A 485 -16.88 25.94 18.18
C PHE A 485 -16.23 26.34 16.89
N ARG A 486 -14.92 26.35 16.85
CA ARG A 486 -14.16 26.45 15.62
C ARG A 486 -13.60 25.07 15.31
N ILE A 487 -13.95 24.56 14.13
CA ILE A 487 -13.59 23.22 13.69
C ILE A 487 -12.90 23.29 12.33
N ARG A 488 -12.11 22.27 12.04
CA ARG A 488 -11.63 21.96 10.69
C ARG A 488 -12.43 20.75 10.18
N ARG A 489 -12.95 20.87 8.96
CA ARG A 489 -13.59 19.79 8.19
C ARG A 489 -12.93 19.73 6.83
N GLY A 490 -12.10 18.71 6.58
CA GLY A 490 -11.20 18.72 5.42
C GLY A 490 -10.32 19.98 5.44
N ASP A 491 -10.32 20.72 4.33
CA ASP A 491 -9.52 21.95 4.20
C ASP A 491 -10.24 23.22 4.70
N GLN A 492 -11.49 23.10 5.12
CA GLN A 492 -12.29 24.24 5.55
C GLN A 492 -12.26 24.43 7.07
N ILE A 493 -12.16 25.70 7.49
CA ILE A 493 -12.36 26.09 8.88
C ILE A 493 -13.77 26.66 9.02
N LEU A 494 -14.57 26.04 9.89
CA LEU A 494 -15.96 26.41 10.15
C LEU A 494 -16.11 26.93 11.57
N SER A 495 -17.00 27.91 11.76
CA SER A 495 -17.40 28.40 13.07
C SER A 495 -18.89 28.10 13.28
N LEU A 496 -19.19 27.40 14.37
CA LEU A 496 -20.55 27.03 14.76
C LEU A 496 -20.88 27.76 16.05
N ARG A 497 -22.06 28.43 16.10
CA ARG A 497 -22.51 29.18 17.26
C ARG A 497 -23.90 28.73 17.68
N ILE A 498 -24.08 28.44 18.96
CA ILE A 498 -25.33 27.92 19.55
C ILE A 498 -25.60 28.63 20.85
N GLY A 499 -26.84 29.14 20.99
CA GLY A 499 -27.39 29.55 22.27
C GLY A 499 -27.86 28.33 23.06
N SER A 500 -27.70 28.36 24.36
CA SER A 500 -28.22 27.36 25.29
C SER A 500 -29.75 27.41 25.35
#